data_a378165a6f9da60d53a80e7a93da0e47
#
_entry.id   a378165a6f9da60d53a80e7a93da0e47
#
_cell.length_a   1.000
_cell.length_b   1.000
_cell.length_c   1.000
_cell.angle_alpha   90.00
_cell.angle_beta   90.00
_cell.angle_gamma   90.00
#
_symmetry.space_group_name_H-M   'P 1'
#
loop_
_entity.id
_entity.type
_entity.pdbx_description
1 polymer ?
#
loop_
_entity_poly.entity_id
_entity_poly.type
_entity_poly.pdbx_seq_one_letter_code
_entity_poly.pdbx_strand_id
1 'polypeptide(L)'
;MAIRVCMAGATGWAGRAVTGAILGSSDFQLVGAMARRHVGVDIGEALDYRRANVNIVASLEEALAVPTDVLIDYTAPEVVKGHILAALDKGVRVVVGTSGLTASDYSDIEQQAQARKLGVIAAGNFSITAALAKHFALIAAQYLPSWEIIDFAGATKIDAPSGTTRELAEELAAISQNPLGVALEQIHGPKEARGATIDGTQVHSIRLPGYVIAFETIFGLPDERLSIRHDAGSGAEPYVSGTLLAARKVLEVSGLVRGLDRLLFQ
;
A
#
# COMPACT_ATOMS: atom_id res chain seq x y z
N MET A 1 14.53 22.43 -5.70
CA MET A 1 15.55 21.35 -5.87
C MET A 1 14.80 20.06 -6.07
N ALA A 2 15.32 19.13 -6.88
CA ALA A 2 14.72 17.80 -7.01
C ALA A 2 14.90 16.98 -5.72
N ILE A 3 13.89 16.17 -5.38
CA ILE A 3 13.92 15.27 -4.23
C ILE A 3 14.85 14.09 -4.56
N ARG A 4 15.87 13.87 -3.73
CA ARG A 4 16.83 12.78 -3.90
C ARG A 4 16.26 11.48 -3.34
N VAL A 5 16.03 10.51 -4.22
CA VAL A 5 15.37 9.25 -3.89
C VAL A 5 16.35 8.09 -3.97
N CYS A 6 16.37 7.25 -2.93
CA CYS A 6 16.91 5.91 -2.98
C CYS A 6 15.74 4.92 -3.13
N MET A 7 15.87 3.98 -4.08
CA MET A 7 14.86 2.96 -4.34
C MET A 7 15.33 1.59 -3.88
N ALA A 8 14.73 1.04 -2.83
CA ALA A 8 14.93 -0.34 -2.40
C ALA A 8 13.90 -1.27 -3.05
N GLY A 9 14.38 -2.36 -3.66
CA GLY A 9 13.57 -3.24 -4.50
C GLY A 9 13.40 -2.71 -5.93
N ALA A 10 14.36 -1.92 -6.43
CA ALA A 10 14.29 -1.16 -7.69
C ALA A 10 13.93 -1.98 -8.94
N THR A 11 14.28 -3.28 -9.00
CA THR A 11 14.00 -4.16 -10.13
C THR A 11 12.79 -5.08 -9.91
N GLY A 12 12.10 -4.94 -8.76
CA GLY A 12 10.89 -5.68 -8.43
C GLY A 12 9.67 -5.25 -9.26
N TRP A 13 8.55 -5.96 -9.11
CA TRP A 13 7.33 -5.69 -9.88
C TRP A 13 6.83 -4.25 -9.72
N ALA A 14 6.62 -3.75 -8.50
CA ALA A 14 6.24 -2.37 -8.26
C ALA A 14 7.45 -1.42 -8.37
N GLY A 15 8.61 -1.84 -7.86
CA GLY A 15 9.83 -1.03 -7.83
C GLY A 15 10.28 -0.57 -9.20
N ARG A 16 10.20 -1.42 -10.24
CA ARG A 16 10.58 -1.05 -11.61
C ARG A 16 9.71 0.06 -12.20
N ALA A 17 8.39 0.01 -11.96
CA ALA A 17 7.46 1.02 -12.45
C ALA A 17 7.72 2.37 -11.76
N VAL A 18 7.89 2.36 -10.43
CA VAL A 18 8.21 3.58 -9.66
C VAL A 18 9.58 4.13 -10.05
N THR A 19 10.60 3.27 -10.22
CA THR A 19 11.94 3.70 -10.68
C THR A 19 11.88 4.36 -12.04
N GLY A 20 11.14 3.77 -12.99
CA GLY A 20 10.96 4.35 -14.33
C GLY A 20 10.30 5.73 -14.28
N ALA A 21 9.29 5.89 -13.44
CA ALA A 21 8.63 7.18 -13.26
C ALA A 21 9.54 8.23 -12.60
N ILE A 22 10.38 7.85 -11.63
CA ILE A 22 11.40 8.74 -11.03
C ILE A 22 12.39 9.20 -12.09
N LEU A 23 12.90 8.28 -12.93
CA LEU A 23 13.84 8.62 -14.00
C LEU A 23 13.25 9.55 -15.06
N GLY A 24 11.93 9.52 -15.28
CA GLY A 24 11.21 10.40 -16.19
C GLY A 24 10.73 11.71 -15.56
N SER A 25 10.93 11.92 -14.26
CA SER A 25 10.41 13.08 -13.53
C SER A 25 11.43 14.22 -13.46
N SER A 26 10.95 15.46 -13.42
CA SER A 26 11.79 16.65 -13.24
C SER A 26 11.96 17.06 -11.77
N ASP A 27 11.07 16.59 -10.88
CA ASP A 27 11.05 16.93 -9.46
C ASP A 27 11.67 15.85 -8.56
N PHE A 28 12.09 14.72 -9.15
CA PHE A 28 12.82 13.67 -8.47
C PHE A 28 14.19 13.42 -9.10
N GLN A 29 15.14 13.00 -8.28
CA GLN A 29 16.45 12.52 -8.71
C GLN A 29 16.72 11.15 -8.05
N LEU A 30 16.85 10.10 -8.86
CA LEU A 30 17.32 8.81 -8.35
C LEU A 30 18.80 8.93 -8.00
N VAL A 31 19.16 8.65 -6.75
CA VAL A 31 20.55 8.73 -6.25
C VAL A 31 21.06 7.38 -5.73
N GLY A 32 20.18 6.43 -5.44
CA GLY A 32 20.53 5.08 -5.01
C GLY A 32 19.51 4.06 -5.50
N ALA A 33 19.97 2.85 -5.81
CA ALA A 33 19.13 1.74 -6.22
C ALA A 33 19.64 0.43 -5.59
N MET A 34 18.76 -0.24 -4.84
CA MET A 34 19.06 -1.54 -4.23
C MET A 34 18.19 -2.63 -4.84
N ALA A 35 18.82 -3.74 -5.23
CA ALA A 35 18.11 -4.95 -5.66
C ALA A 35 18.98 -6.19 -5.51
N ARG A 36 18.34 -7.37 -5.46
CA ARG A 36 19.07 -8.67 -5.41
C ARG A 36 19.63 -9.11 -6.76
N ARG A 37 19.08 -8.58 -7.85
CA ARG A 37 19.49 -8.91 -9.23
C ARG A 37 20.13 -7.70 -9.88
N HIS A 38 20.96 -7.92 -10.88
CA HIS A 38 21.64 -6.89 -11.67
C HIS A 38 22.59 -5.98 -10.86
N VAL A 39 23.14 -6.50 -9.74
CA VAL A 39 24.12 -5.76 -8.93
C VAL A 39 25.32 -5.36 -9.79
N GLY A 40 25.76 -4.11 -9.68
CA GLY A 40 26.83 -3.52 -10.47
C GLY A 40 26.40 -2.94 -11.82
N VAL A 41 25.18 -3.24 -12.28
CA VAL A 41 24.63 -2.70 -13.55
C VAL A 41 23.95 -1.36 -13.27
N ASP A 42 24.03 -0.42 -14.22
CA ASP A 42 23.27 0.82 -14.15
C ASP A 42 21.77 0.53 -14.17
N ILE A 43 21.00 1.16 -13.25
CA ILE A 43 19.58 0.87 -13.10
C ILE A 43 18.76 1.27 -14.34
N GLY A 44 19.15 2.33 -15.05
CA GLY A 44 18.50 2.70 -16.30
C GLY A 44 18.67 1.60 -17.35
N GLU A 45 19.91 1.09 -17.53
CA GLU A 45 20.20 -0.02 -18.44
C GLU A 45 19.46 -1.30 -18.03
N ALA A 46 19.43 -1.62 -16.73
CA ALA A 46 18.77 -2.81 -16.21
C ALA A 46 17.23 -2.82 -16.41
N LEU A 47 16.63 -1.65 -16.62
CA LEU A 47 15.20 -1.46 -16.83
C LEU A 47 14.82 -1.02 -18.25
N ASP A 48 15.77 -1.08 -19.20
CA ASP A 48 15.58 -0.66 -20.61
C ASP A 48 15.28 0.83 -20.78
N TYR A 49 15.81 1.66 -19.87
CA TYR A 49 15.81 3.14 -19.97
C TYR A 49 17.18 3.66 -20.37
N ARG A 50 17.27 4.98 -20.55
CA ARG A 50 18.57 5.66 -20.68
C ARG A 50 19.38 5.48 -19.41
N ARG A 51 20.70 5.46 -19.56
CA ARG A 51 21.64 5.36 -18.45
C ARG A 51 21.38 6.42 -17.38
N ALA A 52 21.22 5.98 -16.15
CA ALA A 52 20.90 6.82 -15.00
C ALA A 52 22.13 7.30 -14.22
N ASN A 53 23.30 6.69 -14.46
CA ASN A 53 24.54 6.85 -13.69
C ASN A 53 24.37 6.48 -12.20
N VAL A 54 23.48 5.53 -11.92
CA VAL A 54 23.23 4.94 -10.61
C VAL A 54 23.33 3.43 -10.75
N ASN A 55 24.35 2.83 -10.18
CA ASN A 55 24.52 1.39 -10.20
C ASN A 55 23.65 0.73 -9.11
N ILE A 56 23.10 -0.43 -9.45
CA ILE A 56 22.38 -1.27 -8.49
C ILE A 56 23.37 -1.84 -7.49
N VAL A 57 23.08 -1.70 -6.20
CA VAL A 57 23.86 -2.28 -5.12
C VAL A 57 23.08 -3.37 -4.37
N ALA A 58 23.79 -4.22 -3.62
CA ALA A 58 23.19 -5.35 -2.93
C ALA A 58 22.61 -5.01 -1.55
N SER A 59 23.11 -3.95 -0.90
CA SER A 59 22.74 -3.58 0.45
C SER A 59 22.16 -2.17 0.53
N LEU A 60 21.29 -1.94 1.54
CA LEU A 60 20.76 -0.61 1.81
C LEU A 60 21.84 0.35 2.31
N GLU A 61 22.83 -0.15 3.03
CA GLU A 61 23.95 0.64 3.53
C GLU A 61 24.71 1.30 2.38
N GLU A 62 25.03 0.52 1.34
CA GLU A 62 25.68 1.02 0.11
C GLU A 62 24.76 1.97 -0.65
N ALA A 63 23.46 1.65 -0.77
CA ALA A 63 22.50 2.51 -1.48
C ALA A 63 22.31 3.87 -0.81
N LEU A 64 22.41 3.94 0.53
CA LEU A 64 22.33 5.15 1.34
C LEU A 64 23.71 5.76 1.68
N ALA A 65 24.77 5.39 0.97
CA ALA A 65 26.08 6.02 1.12
C ALA A 65 26.13 7.43 0.49
N VAL A 66 25.15 7.74 -0.37
CA VAL A 66 24.98 9.06 -0.99
C VAL A 66 23.90 9.88 -0.29
N PRO A 67 23.98 11.21 -0.30
CA PRO A 67 22.96 12.06 0.31
C PRO A 67 21.56 11.78 -0.29
N THR A 68 20.63 11.35 0.55
CA THR A 68 19.28 10.91 0.17
C THR A 68 18.24 11.65 1.02
N ASP A 69 17.15 12.08 0.42
CA ASP A 69 16.04 12.73 1.12
C ASP A 69 14.95 11.72 1.49
N VAL A 70 14.66 10.77 0.58
CA VAL A 70 13.59 9.79 0.73
C VAL A 70 14.07 8.40 0.30
N LEU A 71 13.86 7.40 1.15
CA LEU A 71 13.90 5.98 0.79
C LEU A 71 12.49 5.54 0.39
N ILE A 72 12.35 4.91 -0.78
CA ILE A 72 11.13 4.19 -1.16
C ILE A 72 11.43 2.70 -1.09
N ASP A 73 10.66 1.94 -0.29
CA ASP A 73 10.87 0.51 -0.08
C ASP A 73 9.74 -0.34 -0.66
N TYR A 74 10.09 -1.18 -1.64
CA TYR A 74 9.28 -2.24 -2.23
C TYR A 74 10.07 -3.57 -2.21
N THR A 75 10.52 -3.99 -1.04
CA THR A 75 11.35 -5.18 -0.87
C THR A 75 10.57 -6.41 -0.40
N ALA A 76 10.77 -6.83 0.84
CA ALA A 76 10.15 -8.02 1.41
C ALA A 76 9.88 -7.84 2.92
N PRO A 77 8.86 -8.54 3.46
CA PRO A 77 8.46 -8.41 4.87
C PRO A 77 9.59 -8.61 5.88
N GLU A 78 10.51 -9.52 5.56
CA GLU A 78 11.58 -9.93 6.47
C GLU A 78 12.65 -8.85 6.69
N VAL A 79 12.76 -7.89 5.77
CA VAL A 79 13.84 -6.87 5.79
C VAL A 79 13.32 -5.45 5.95
N VAL A 80 12.06 -5.18 5.64
CA VAL A 80 11.52 -3.82 5.54
C VAL A 80 11.63 -3.02 6.83
N LYS A 81 11.38 -3.63 8.01
CA LYS A 81 11.54 -2.96 9.31
C LYS A 81 12.99 -2.48 9.51
N GLY A 82 13.96 -3.36 9.22
CA GLY A 82 15.38 -3.02 9.32
C GLY A 82 15.77 -1.87 8.38
N HIS A 83 15.22 -1.86 7.16
CA HIS A 83 15.45 -0.79 6.20
C HIS A 83 14.90 0.56 6.67
N ILE A 84 13.69 0.57 7.21
CA ILE A 84 13.07 1.79 7.76
C ILE A 84 13.93 2.37 8.86
N LEU A 85 14.30 1.55 9.86
CA LEU A 85 15.09 2.01 11.00
C LEU A 85 16.47 2.51 10.56
N ALA A 86 17.16 1.79 9.67
CA ALA A 86 18.45 2.21 9.13
C ALA A 86 18.38 3.53 8.35
N ALA A 87 17.29 3.77 7.60
CA ALA A 87 17.07 5.03 6.90
C ALA A 87 16.84 6.19 7.90
N LEU A 88 15.98 5.98 8.90
CA LEU A 88 15.72 6.96 9.95
C LEU A 88 17.00 7.32 10.73
N ASP A 89 17.86 6.35 11.00
CA ASP A 89 19.16 6.59 11.67
C ASP A 89 20.10 7.48 10.83
N LYS A 90 19.96 7.46 9.52
CA LYS A 90 20.69 8.34 8.57
C LYS A 90 19.99 9.67 8.29
N GLY A 91 18.86 9.95 8.94
CA GLY A 91 18.08 11.17 8.71
C GLY A 91 17.25 11.15 7.43
N VAL A 92 17.02 9.98 6.85
CA VAL A 92 16.27 9.76 5.60
C VAL A 92 14.81 9.42 5.92
N ARG A 93 13.87 10.09 5.27
CA ARG A 93 12.44 9.81 5.36
C ARG A 93 12.08 8.59 4.53
N VAL A 94 10.97 7.92 4.85
CA VAL A 94 10.67 6.63 4.24
C VAL A 94 9.24 6.55 3.71
N VAL A 95 9.10 6.01 2.49
CA VAL A 95 7.82 5.58 1.90
C VAL A 95 7.86 4.07 1.77
N VAL A 96 6.88 3.38 2.36
CA VAL A 96 6.87 1.92 2.49
C VAL A 96 5.67 1.34 1.73
N GLY A 97 5.96 0.61 0.65
CA GLY A 97 4.97 -0.19 -0.09
C GLY A 97 5.09 -1.69 0.17
N THR A 98 6.08 -2.10 0.96
CA THR A 98 6.24 -3.49 1.39
C THR A 98 5.24 -3.82 2.50
N SER A 99 4.47 -4.89 2.31
CA SER A 99 3.54 -5.41 3.31
C SER A 99 4.25 -6.28 4.38
N GLY A 100 3.53 -6.65 5.45
CA GLY A 100 3.99 -7.63 6.43
C GLY A 100 4.52 -7.04 7.74
N LEU A 101 4.51 -5.71 7.92
CA LEU A 101 4.77 -5.09 9.22
C LEU A 101 3.63 -5.41 10.20
N THR A 102 4.00 -5.79 11.42
CA THR A 102 3.07 -6.05 12.52
C THR A 102 2.68 -4.76 13.25
N ALA A 103 1.66 -4.81 14.10
CA ALA A 103 1.27 -3.67 14.95
C ALA A 103 2.43 -3.21 15.85
N SER A 104 3.23 -4.14 16.38
CA SER A 104 4.43 -3.84 17.17
C SER A 104 5.49 -3.15 16.31
N ASP A 105 5.69 -3.59 15.06
CA ASP A 105 6.66 -2.95 14.15
C ASP A 105 6.26 -1.50 13.86
N TYR A 106 4.98 -1.26 13.62
CA TYR A 106 4.46 0.10 13.41
C TYR A 106 4.63 0.99 14.64
N SER A 107 4.45 0.45 15.85
CA SER A 107 4.70 1.19 17.10
C SER A 107 6.16 1.59 17.24
N ASP A 108 7.09 0.67 16.99
CA ASP A 108 8.52 0.94 17.03
C ASP A 108 8.95 2.00 16.00
N ILE A 109 8.43 1.87 14.76
CA ILE A 109 8.70 2.81 13.67
C ILE A 109 8.18 4.21 14.02
N GLU A 110 6.96 4.31 14.54
CA GLU A 110 6.35 5.58 14.97
C GLU A 110 7.22 6.26 16.03
N GLN A 111 7.62 5.52 17.08
CA GLN A 111 8.47 6.04 18.15
C GLN A 111 9.80 6.58 17.59
N GLN A 112 10.45 5.83 16.69
CA GLN A 112 11.73 6.22 16.11
C GLN A 112 11.59 7.41 15.15
N ALA A 113 10.54 7.45 14.36
CA ALA A 113 10.26 8.55 13.44
C ALA A 113 9.96 9.85 14.20
N GLN A 114 9.13 9.80 15.24
CA GLN A 114 8.82 10.96 16.10
C GLN A 114 10.06 11.49 16.82
N ALA A 115 10.85 10.60 17.43
CA ALA A 115 12.08 11.00 18.16
C ALA A 115 13.06 11.76 17.26
N ARG A 116 13.08 11.47 15.96
CA ARG A 116 13.98 12.10 14.97
C ARG A 116 13.31 13.23 14.18
N LYS A 117 12.00 13.45 14.36
CA LYS A 117 11.18 14.40 13.58
C LYS A 117 11.25 14.11 12.09
N LEU A 118 11.24 12.84 11.72
CA LEU A 118 11.25 12.35 10.34
C LEU A 118 9.90 11.72 9.99
N GLY A 119 9.52 11.82 8.73
CA GLY A 119 8.29 11.23 8.22
C GLY A 119 8.50 9.80 7.75
N VAL A 120 7.52 8.94 8.05
CA VAL A 120 7.33 7.63 7.43
C VAL A 120 5.89 7.55 6.92
N ILE A 121 5.71 7.17 5.65
CA ILE A 121 4.39 6.87 5.07
C ILE A 121 4.38 5.42 4.67
N ALA A 122 3.50 4.62 5.27
CA ALA A 122 3.33 3.21 4.98
C ALA A 122 1.90 2.94 4.48
N ALA A 123 1.77 2.34 3.29
CA ALA A 123 0.47 1.96 2.75
C ALA A 123 0.54 0.57 2.11
N GLY A 124 -0.45 -0.26 2.41
CA GLY A 124 -0.60 -1.58 1.78
C GLY A 124 -0.99 -1.48 0.31
N ASN A 125 -1.48 -0.31 -0.13
CA ASN A 125 -1.84 -0.03 -1.50
C ASN A 125 -1.63 1.46 -1.82
N PHE A 126 -0.79 1.75 -2.82
CA PHE A 126 -0.51 3.11 -3.29
C PHE A 126 -1.37 3.52 -4.51
N SER A 127 -2.38 2.75 -4.89
CA SER A 127 -3.36 3.17 -5.90
C SER A 127 -4.23 4.30 -5.36
N ILE A 128 -4.19 5.46 -6.02
CA ILE A 128 -5.04 6.61 -5.66
C ILE A 128 -6.52 6.25 -5.76
N THR A 129 -6.92 5.52 -6.79
CA THR A 129 -8.31 5.12 -6.98
C THR A 129 -8.77 4.11 -5.92
N ALA A 130 -7.89 3.22 -5.45
CA ALA A 130 -8.19 2.34 -4.31
C ALA A 130 -8.34 3.13 -3.01
N ALA A 131 -7.46 4.10 -2.76
CA ALA A 131 -7.54 4.98 -1.59
C ALA A 131 -8.83 5.83 -1.60
N LEU A 132 -9.23 6.36 -2.77
CA LEU A 132 -10.50 7.07 -2.94
C LEU A 132 -11.70 6.16 -2.65
N ALA A 133 -11.74 4.96 -3.24
CA ALA A 133 -12.82 4.00 -3.03
C ALA A 133 -12.96 3.61 -1.54
N LYS A 134 -11.82 3.35 -0.87
CA LYS A 134 -11.77 3.10 0.57
C LYS A 134 -12.32 4.29 1.38
N HIS A 135 -11.83 5.49 1.10
CA HIS A 135 -12.25 6.71 1.80
C HIS A 135 -13.76 6.97 1.66
N PHE A 136 -14.30 6.83 0.44
CA PHE A 136 -15.73 6.98 0.19
C PHE A 136 -16.56 5.90 0.89
N ALA A 137 -16.05 4.66 1.01
CA ALA A 137 -16.70 3.62 1.80
C ALA A 137 -16.74 3.97 3.30
N LEU A 138 -15.65 4.52 3.86
CA LEU A 138 -15.62 4.97 5.25
C LEU A 138 -16.57 6.14 5.51
N ILE A 139 -16.71 7.09 4.56
CA ILE A 139 -17.71 8.13 4.64
C ILE A 139 -19.12 7.54 4.59
N ALA A 140 -19.39 6.64 3.65
CA ALA A 140 -20.71 6.00 3.50
C ALA A 140 -21.14 5.25 4.78
N ALA A 141 -20.21 4.56 5.45
CA ALA A 141 -20.47 3.83 6.70
C ALA A 141 -20.94 4.72 7.87
N GLN A 142 -20.69 6.02 7.82
CA GLN A 142 -21.22 6.97 8.84
C GLN A 142 -22.74 7.19 8.72
N TYR A 143 -23.29 6.92 7.53
CA TYR A 143 -24.71 7.18 7.21
C TYR A 143 -25.49 5.91 6.89
N LEU A 144 -24.81 4.85 6.45
CA LEU A 144 -25.40 3.61 5.96
C LEU A 144 -24.99 2.45 6.87
N PRO A 145 -25.90 1.93 7.72
CA PRO A 145 -25.53 0.99 8.79
C PRO A 145 -25.36 -0.47 8.34
N SER A 146 -25.62 -0.78 7.06
CA SER A 146 -25.54 -2.16 6.55
C SER A 146 -24.68 -2.23 5.31
N TRP A 147 -23.62 -3.07 5.34
CA TRP A 147 -22.73 -3.29 4.21
C TRP A 147 -22.14 -4.69 4.18
N GLU A 148 -21.70 -5.10 3.00
CA GLU A 148 -20.88 -6.29 2.76
C GLU A 148 -19.77 -5.95 1.77
N ILE A 149 -18.68 -6.74 1.78
CA ILE A 149 -17.54 -6.53 0.87
C ILE A 149 -17.37 -7.76 0.00
N ILE A 150 -17.14 -7.55 -1.30
CA ILE A 150 -16.72 -8.58 -2.24
C ILE A 150 -15.26 -8.32 -2.63
N ASP A 151 -14.41 -9.31 -2.43
CA ASP A 151 -12.99 -9.31 -2.75
C ASP A 151 -12.74 -10.19 -3.98
N PHE A 152 -12.23 -9.60 -5.05
CA PHE A 152 -11.97 -10.29 -6.30
C PHE A 152 -10.47 -10.40 -6.54
N ALA A 153 -9.99 -11.57 -6.93
CA ALA A 153 -8.62 -11.72 -7.36
C ALA A 153 -8.44 -12.89 -8.35
N GLY A 154 -7.25 -12.95 -8.95
CA GLY A 154 -6.88 -14.06 -9.83
C GLY A 154 -6.94 -15.41 -9.12
N ALA A 155 -7.21 -16.47 -9.89
CA ALA A 155 -7.44 -17.83 -9.38
C ALA A 155 -6.27 -18.39 -8.55
N THR A 156 -5.04 -17.89 -8.74
CA THR A 156 -3.84 -18.38 -8.05
C THR A 156 -3.47 -17.60 -6.78
N LYS A 157 -4.23 -16.54 -6.45
CA LYS A 157 -3.98 -15.75 -5.23
C LYS A 157 -4.38 -16.57 -4.00
N ILE A 158 -3.41 -16.83 -3.12
CA ILE A 158 -3.56 -17.74 -1.97
C ILE A 158 -4.22 -17.10 -0.75
N ASP A 159 -4.07 -15.77 -0.57
CA ASP A 159 -4.73 -15.05 0.52
C ASP A 159 -6.20 -14.76 0.17
N ALA A 160 -7.09 -15.02 1.11
CA ALA A 160 -8.52 -14.73 1.04
C ALA A 160 -9.05 -14.36 2.43
N PRO A 161 -9.60 -13.14 2.59
CA PRO A 161 -9.56 -12.05 1.62
C PRO A 161 -8.18 -11.43 1.45
N SER A 162 -8.04 -10.56 0.44
CA SER A 162 -6.82 -9.78 0.23
C SER A 162 -6.55 -8.83 1.41
N GLY A 163 -5.28 -8.44 1.59
CA GLY A 163 -4.90 -7.52 2.67
C GLY A 163 -5.66 -6.19 2.63
N THR A 164 -5.87 -5.62 1.43
CA THR A 164 -6.65 -4.38 1.25
C THR A 164 -8.09 -4.53 1.70
N THR A 165 -8.72 -5.65 1.38
CA THR A 165 -10.12 -5.93 1.77
C THR A 165 -10.25 -6.18 3.27
N ARG A 166 -9.26 -6.85 3.88
CA ARG A 166 -9.23 -7.06 5.33
C ARG A 166 -9.09 -5.73 6.07
N GLU A 167 -8.13 -4.89 5.67
CA GLU A 167 -7.93 -3.55 6.23
C GLU A 167 -9.19 -2.70 6.13
N LEU A 168 -9.88 -2.72 4.98
CA LEU A 168 -11.13 -2.01 4.79
C LEU A 168 -12.23 -2.52 5.74
N ALA A 169 -12.37 -3.83 5.94
CA ALA A 169 -13.35 -4.38 6.86
C ALA A 169 -13.10 -3.96 8.32
N GLU A 170 -11.83 -4.01 8.75
CA GLU A 170 -11.38 -3.57 10.08
C GLU A 170 -11.67 -2.07 10.30
N GLU A 171 -11.38 -1.22 9.30
CA GLU A 171 -11.63 0.23 9.39
C GLU A 171 -13.13 0.57 9.37
N LEU A 172 -13.94 -0.11 8.57
CA LEU A 172 -15.39 0.07 8.57
C LEU A 172 -16.00 -0.29 9.94
N ALA A 173 -15.54 -1.37 10.57
CA ALA A 173 -15.97 -1.77 11.90
C ALA A 173 -15.66 -0.71 12.98
N ALA A 174 -14.59 0.06 12.79
CA ALA A 174 -14.24 1.16 13.69
C ALA A 174 -15.16 2.40 13.53
N ILE A 175 -15.88 2.51 12.41
CA ILE A 175 -16.83 3.64 12.18
C ILE A 175 -18.17 3.37 12.86
N SER A 176 -18.78 2.20 12.60
CA SER A 176 -20.06 1.84 13.19
C SER A 176 -20.29 0.34 13.20
N GLN A 177 -21.28 -0.11 13.97
CA GLN A 177 -21.71 -1.50 13.94
C GLN A 177 -22.47 -1.79 12.64
N ASN A 178 -22.27 -3.00 12.11
CA ASN A 178 -22.92 -3.50 10.91
C ASN A 178 -23.82 -4.71 11.28
N PRO A 179 -25.03 -4.49 11.81
CA PRO A 179 -25.90 -5.59 12.24
C PRO A 179 -26.40 -6.39 11.03
N LEU A 180 -26.32 -7.71 11.13
CA LEU A 180 -26.94 -8.61 10.15
C LEU A 180 -28.46 -8.58 10.29
N GLY A 181 -29.18 -8.48 9.17
CA GLY A 181 -30.64 -8.58 9.16
C GLY A 181 -31.16 -9.93 9.63
N VAL A 182 -30.41 -11.02 9.38
CA VAL A 182 -30.62 -12.37 9.89
C VAL A 182 -29.31 -12.87 10.48
N ALA A 183 -29.33 -13.33 11.73
CA ALA A 183 -28.14 -13.90 12.36
C ALA A 183 -27.65 -15.15 11.61
N LEU A 184 -26.35 -15.39 11.56
CA LEU A 184 -25.76 -16.50 10.81
C LEU A 184 -26.29 -17.86 11.28
N GLU A 185 -26.61 -17.98 12.57
CA GLU A 185 -27.18 -19.18 13.19
C GLU A 185 -28.60 -19.52 12.69
N GLN A 186 -29.31 -18.53 12.22
CA GLN A 186 -30.70 -18.62 11.75
C GLN A 186 -30.82 -18.85 10.25
N ILE A 187 -29.69 -18.88 9.53
CA ILE A 187 -29.69 -19.06 8.07
C ILE A 187 -30.02 -20.51 7.73
N HIS A 188 -30.90 -20.69 6.75
CA HIS A 188 -31.18 -21.96 6.14
C HIS A 188 -30.17 -22.27 5.04
N GLY A 189 -29.51 -23.43 5.09
CA GLY A 189 -28.45 -23.83 4.16
C GLY A 189 -27.03 -23.64 4.71
N PRO A 190 -26.01 -23.76 3.87
CA PRO A 190 -24.61 -23.62 4.29
C PRO A 190 -24.31 -22.18 4.76
N LYS A 191 -23.84 -22.04 5.99
CA LYS A 191 -23.50 -20.71 6.57
C LYS A 191 -22.34 -20.07 5.85
N GLU A 192 -21.46 -20.86 5.28
CA GLU A 192 -20.30 -20.45 4.48
C GLU A 192 -20.71 -19.63 3.23
N ALA A 193 -21.97 -19.79 2.77
CA ALA A 193 -22.51 -18.97 1.68
C ALA A 193 -22.62 -17.48 2.04
N ARG A 194 -22.57 -17.13 3.34
CA ARG A 194 -22.55 -15.75 3.84
C ARG A 194 -21.13 -15.19 3.94
N GLY A 195 -20.12 -15.92 3.44
CA GLY A 195 -18.73 -15.50 3.48
C GLY A 195 -18.09 -15.61 4.87
N ALA A 196 -16.99 -14.90 5.08
CA ALA A 196 -16.31 -14.78 6.36
C ALA A 196 -16.73 -13.52 7.09
N THR A 197 -16.80 -13.56 8.42
CA THR A 197 -17.01 -12.36 9.24
C THR A 197 -15.66 -11.81 9.69
N ILE A 198 -15.38 -10.55 9.35
CA ILE A 198 -14.19 -9.82 9.79
C ILE A 198 -14.70 -8.58 10.54
N ASP A 199 -14.48 -8.53 11.84
CA ASP A 199 -14.92 -7.45 12.74
C ASP A 199 -16.37 -7.00 12.51
N GLY A 200 -17.28 -7.98 12.32
CA GLY A 200 -18.70 -7.72 12.05
C GLY A 200 -19.06 -7.47 10.59
N THR A 201 -18.10 -7.38 9.69
CA THR A 201 -18.33 -7.22 8.24
C THR A 201 -18.30 -8.56 7.54
N GLN A 202 -19.34 -8.85 6.74
CA GLN A 202 -19.36 -10.04 5.86
C GLN A 202 -18.50 -9.77 4.63
N VAL A 203 -17.53 -10.66 4.39
CA VAL A 203 -16.58 -10.57 3.29
C VAL A 203 -16.66 -11.84 2.42
N HIS A 204 -16.85 -11.64 1.11
CA HIS A 204 -16.95 -12.71 0.13
C HIS A 204 -15.73 -12.65 -0.79
N SER A 205 -15.00 -13.75 -0.94
CA SER A 205 -13.80 -13.79 -1.79
C SER A 205 -14.04 -14.58 -3.07
N ILE A 206 -13.88 -13.94 -4.21
CA ILE A 206 -13.97 -14.56 -5.53
C ILE A 206 -12.55 -14.73 -6.08
N ARG A 207 -12.20 -15.95 -6.51
CA ARG A 207 -10.91 -16.32 -7.10
C ARG A 207 -11.14 -16.98 -8.45
N LEU A 208 -11.04 -16.19 -9.53
CA LEU A 208 -11.29 -16.65 -10.90
C LEU A 208 -10.23 -16.14 -11.87
N PRO A 209 -9.96 -16.89 -12.97
CA PRO A 209 -9.20 -16.35 -14.09
C PRO A 209 -9.87 -15.07 -14.64
N GLY A 210 -9.07 -14.13 -15.11
CA GLY A 210 -9.56 -12.86 -15.65
C GLY A 210 -9.64 -11.71 -14.66
N TYR A 211 -9.71 -12.00 -13.34
CA TYR A 211 -9.48 -10.97 -12.33
C TYR A 211 -7.98 -10.80 -12.05
N VAL A 212 -7.60 -9.60 -11.70
CA VAL A 212 -6.27 -9.29 -11.15
C VAL A 212 -6.40 -9.04 -9.65
N ILE A 213 -6.95 -7.88 -9.28
CA ILE A 213 -7.36 -7.53 -7.93
C ILE A 213 -8.46 -6.46 -8.00
N ALA A 214 -9.53 -6.65 -7.27
CA ALA A 214 -10.61 -5.68 -7.15
C ALA A 214 -11.31 -5.86 -5.81
N PHE A 215 -12.02 -4.83 -5.35
CA PHE A 215 -12.97 -4.95 -4.25
C PHE A 215 -14.22 -4.11 -4.54
N GLU A 216 -15.32 -4.53 -3.96
CA GLU A 216 -16.59 -3.80 -4.01
C GLU A 216 -17.20 -3.76 -2.61
N THR A 217 -17.50 -2.58 -2.11
CA THR A 217 -18.28 -2.39 -0.88
C THR A 217 -19.70 -2.03 -1.27
N ILE A 218 -20.66 -2.83 -0.82
CA ILE A 218 -22.07 -2.65 -1.12
C ILE A 218 -22.76 -2.25 0.18
N PHE A 219 -23.38 -1.08 0.18
CA PHE A 219 -24.20 -0.56 1.26
C PHE A 219 -25.68 -0.68 0.90
N GLY A 220 -26.52 -0.99 1.88
CA GLY A 220 -27.96 -1.15 1.70
C GLY A 220 -28.79 -0.30 2.64
N LEU A 221 -29.84 0.30 2.10
CA LEU A 221 -30.99 0.86 2.81
C LEU A 221 -32.28 0.25 2.23
N PRO A 222 -33.47 0.41 2.87
CA PRO A 222 -34.72 0.01 2.27
C PRO A 222 -34.88 0.65 0.87
N ASP A 223 -35.11 -0.21 -0.13
CA ASP A 223 -35.34 0.14 -1.55
C ASP A 223 -34.17 0.82 -2.29
N GLU A 224 -32.98 0.96 -1.67
CA GLU A 224 -31.81 1.54 -2.37
C GLU A 224 -30.49 0.85 -1.96
N ARG A 225 -29.48 0.96 -2.81
CA ARG A 225 -28.12 0.46 -2.60
C ARG A 225 -27.09 1.44 -3.16
N LEU A 226 -25.95 1.50 -2.49
CA LEU A 226 -24.75 2.16 -2.99
C LEU A 226 -23.64 1.12 -3.16
N SER A 227 -23.04 1.02 -4.34
CA SER A 227 -21.85 0.23 -4.59
C SER A 227 -20.65 1.13 -4.85
N ILE A 228 -19.56 0.86 -4.16
CA ILE A 228 -18.27 1.50 -4.38
C ILE A 228 -17.29 0.40 -4.80
N ARG A 229 -16.86 0.44 -6.06
CA ARG A 229 -16.01 -0.58 -6.65
C ARG A 229 -14.71 -0.02 -7.17
N HIS A 230 -13.64 -0.75 -6.95
CA HIS A 230 -12.31 -0.52 -7.50
C HIS A 230 -11.82 -1.77 -8.21
N ASP A 231 -11.38 -1.63 -9.45
CA ASP A 231 -10.74 -2.68 -10.25
C ASP A 231 -9.33 -2.21 -10.65
N ALA A 232 -8.31 -3.03 -10.37
CA ALA A 232 -6.95 -2.79 -10.82
C ALA A 232 -6.56 -3.73 -11.97
N GLY A 233 -5.75 -3.22 -12.90
CA GLY A 233 -5.11 -4.01 -13.94
C GLY A 233 -3.93 -4.83 -13.44
N SER A 234 -3.29 -5.59 -14.35
CA SER A 234 -2.16 -6.48 -14.02
C SER A 234 -0.83 -5.76 -13.81
N GLY A 235 -0.72 -4.51 -14.25
CA GLY A 235 0.49 -3.71 -14.15
C GLY A 235 0.67 -3.07 -12.76
N ALA A 236 1.88 -2.60 -12.50
CA ALA A 236 2.23 -1.84 -11.29
C ALA A 236 1.97 -0.33 -11.43
N GLU A 237 1.54 0.14 -12.58
CA GLU A 237 1.26 1.55 -12.87
C GLU A 237 0.31 2.23 -11.87
N PRO A 238 -0.74 1.57 -11.36
CA PRO A 238 -1.62 2.17 -10.35
C PRO A 238 -0.88 2.64 -9.08
N TYR A 239 0.25 2.02 -8.73
CA TYR A 239 1.02 2.37 -7.52
C TYR A 239 1.95 3.58 -7.72
N VAL A 240 2.27 3.94 -8.96
CA VAL A 240 3.27 4.97 -9.27
C VAL A 240 2.85 6.33 -8.73
N SER A 241 1.69 6.82 -9.14
CA SER A 241 1.24 8.18 -8.78
C SER A 241 1.10 8.37 -7.27
N GLY A 242 0.55 7.41 -6.56
CA GLY A 242 0.42 7.47 -5.10
C GLY A 242 1.77 7.37 -4.38
N THR A 243 2.70 6.55 -4.86
CA THR A 243 4.06 6.48 -4.31
C THR A 243 4.80 7.80 -4.48
N LEU A 244 4.75 8.41 -5.67
CA LEU A 244 5.39 9.71 -5.91
C LEU A 244 4.72 10.84 -5.11
N LEU A 245 3.39 10.79 -4.94
CA LEU A 245 2.69 11.71 -4.05
C LEU A 245 3.18 11.56 -2.60
N ALA A 246 3.25 10.33 -2.10
CA ALA A 246 3.77 10.05 -0.76
C ALA A 246 5.24 10.49 -0.60
N ALA A 247 6.07 10.30 -1.62
CA ALA A 247 7.47 10.74 -1.59
C ALA A 247 7.63 12.28 -1.51
N ARG A 248 6.67 13.04 -2.06
CA ARG A 248 6.63 14.51 -1.87
C ARG A 248 6.15 14.86 -0.47
N LYS A 249 5.05 14.24 -0.04
CA LYS A 249 4.37 14.56 1.22
C LYS A 249 5.15 14.11 2.46
N VAL A 250 5.94 13.04 2.38
CA VAL A 250 6.73 12.55 3.52
C VAL A 250 7.74 13.59 4.04
N LEU A 251 8.10 14.58 3.23
CA LEU A 251 8.99 15.68 3.62
C LEU A 251 8.34 16.61 4.64
N GLU A 252 7.02 16.69 4.66
CA GLU A 252 6.20 17.53 5.55
C GLU A 252 5.69 16.77 6.78
N VAL A 253 5.84 15.44 6.79
CA VAL A 253 5.37 14.55 7.88
C VAL A 253 6.42 14.45 8.99
N SER A 254 5.96 14.34 10.24
CA SER A 254 6.75 13.91 11.40
C SER A 254 6.01 12.75 12.08
N GLY A 255 6.67 11.61 12.23
CA GLY A 255 6.05 10.37 12.71
C GLY A 255 5.57 9.50 11.54
N LEU A 256 4.65 8.57 11.82
CA LEU A 256 4.14 7.57 10.89
C LEU A 256 2.72 7.91 10.42
N VAL A 257 2.53 7.95 9.11
CA VAL A 257 1.19 7.97 8.47
C VAL A 257 0.93 6.60 7.88
N ARG A 258 -0.20 5.96 8.24
CA ARG A 258 -0.63 4.67 7.70
C ARG A 258 -1.84 4.86 6.78
N GLY A 259 -1.71 4.36 5.55
CA GLY A 259 -2.73 4.48 4.51
C GLY A 259 -2.55 5.70 3.63
N LEU A 260 -2.75 5.51 2.32
CA LEU A 260 -2.68 6.60 1.34
C LEU A 260 -3.89 7.54 1.44
N ASP A 261 -5.05 7.02 1.82
CA ASP A 261 -6.27 7.79 2.04
C ASP A 261 -6.07 8.88 3.11
N ARG A 262 -5.40 8.59 4.21
CA ARG A 262 -5.08 9.60 5.23
C ARG A 262 -4.19 10.72 4.71
N LEU A 263 -3.36 10.44 3.71
CA LEU A 263 -2.50 11.44 3.08
C LEU A 263 -3.26 12.34 2.10
N LEU A 264 -4.31 11.80 1.46
CA LEU A 264 -5.12 12.52 0.48
C LEU A 264 -6.14 13.47 1.12
N PHE A 265 -6.61 13.16 2.34
CA PHE A 265 -7.77 13.82 2.97
C PHE A 265 -7.46 14.41 4.35
N GLN A 266 -6.19 14.77 4.59
CA GLN A 266 -5.76 15.57 5.76
C GLN A 266 -6.14 17.03 5.60
#